data_9e569543bd5b38306b4db247f7784e57
#
_entry.id   9e569543bd5b38306b4db247f7784e57
#
_cell.length_a   1.000
_cell.length_b   1.000
_cell.length_c   1.000
_cell.angle_alpha   90.00
_cell.angle_beta   90.00
_cell.angle_gamma   90.00
#
_symmetry.space_group_name_H-M   'P 1'
#
loop_
_entity.id
_entity.type
_entity.pdbx_description
1 polymer ?
#
loop_
_entity_poly.entity_id
_entity_poly.type
_entity_poly.pdbx_seq_one_letter_code
_entity_poly.pdbx_strand_id
1 'polypeptide(L)'
;SNKPFTIVGDGKQKRDFTYVTDVANALYLASNYTKTDIFNVGSGKPKSINYLVKLLVGDKVYIPKRPGEPDVTYADITKIKRKLSWQPKISFEAGVKKVLKSINNWHDAPLWTPEKINKATKDWFKYLD
;
A
#
# COMPACT_ATOMS: atom_id res chain seq x y z
N SER A 1 16.31 -9.49 -7.01
CA SER A 1 16.18 -10.91 -7.40
C SER A 1 15.27 -11.00 -8.61
N ASN A 2 15.61 -11.85 -9.59
CA ASN A 2 14.77 -12.10 -10.79
C ASN A 2 13.59 -13.04 -10.49
N LYS A 3 13.03 -12.99 -9.28
CA LYS A 3 11.87 -13.80 -8.91
C LYS A 3 10.58 -13.06 -9.27
N PRO A 4 9.53 -13.78 -9.72
CA PRO A 4 8.26 -13.17 -10.06
C PRO A 4 7.59 -12.55 -8.83
N PHE A 5 6.81 -11.50 -9.05
CA PHE A 5 5.96 -10.91 -8.01
C PHE A 5 4.80 -11.83 -7.68
N THR A 6 4.63 -12.15 -6.41
CA THR A 6 3.48 -12.93 -5.94
C THR A 6 2.28 -12.01 -5.72
N ILE A 7 1.20 -12.27 -6.46
CA ILE A 7 -0.05 -11.50 -6.42
C ILE A 7 -1.15 -12.36 -5.80
N VAL A 8 -1.76 -11.87 -4.73
CA VAL A 8 -2.94 -12.51 -4.11
C VAL A 8 -4.17 -12.20 -4.96
N GLY A 9 -4.99 -13.21 -5.25
CA GLY A 9 -6.17 -13.09 -6.11
C GLY A 9 -5.79 -12.75 -7.56
N ASP A 10 -6.61 -11.96 -8.24
CA ASP A 10 -6.43 -11.56 -9.65
C ASP A 10 -5.67 -10.23 -9.82
N GLY A 11 -5.24 -9.61 -8.72
CA GLY A 11 -4.52 -8.34 -8.72
C GLY A 11 -5.36 -7.10 -9.07
N LYS A 12 -6.69 -7.23 -9.18
CA LYS A 12 -7.59 -6.09 -9.43
C LYS A 12 -7.92 -5.32 -8.16
N GLN A 13 -7.69 -5.92 -6.98
CA GLN A 13 -7.88 -5.23 -5.71
C GLN A 13 -7.09 -3.92 -5.68
N LYS A 14 -7.73 -2.87 -5.14
CA LYS A 14 -7.15 -1.53 -5.09
C LYS A 14 -6.75 -1.15 -3.67
N ARG A 15 -5.66 -0.40 -3.56
CA ARG A 15 -5.18 0.15 -2.29
C ARG A 15 -4.90 1.64 -2.46
N ASP A 16 -5.17 2.39 -1.41
CA ASP A 16 -4.88 3.82 -1.36
C ASP A 16 -3.43 4.02 -0.90
N PHE A 17 -2.51 3.92 -1.86
CA PHE A 17 -1.08 4.06 -1.60
C PHE A 17 -0.73 5.52 -1.31
N THR A 18 -0.07 5.75 -0.18
CA THR A 18 0.40 7.08 0.23
C THR A 18 1.90 7.05 0.44
N TYR A 19 2.61 8.02 -0.14
CA TYR A 19 4.05 8.07 0.01
C TYR A 19 4.43 8.53 1.43
N VAL A 20 5.51 7.95 1.98
CA VAL A 20 5.89 8.13 3.39
C VAL A 20 6.09 9.59 3.79
N THR A 21 6.63 10.44 2.91
CA THR A 21 6.83 11.87 3.22
C THR A 21 5.52 12.65 3.33
N ASP A 22 4.48 12.22 2.62
CA ASP A 22 3.15 12.82 2.74
C ASP A 22 2.51 12.43 4.07
N VAL A 23 2.72 11.18 4.54
CA VAL A 23 2.29 10.73 5.87
C VAL A 23 3.04 11.50 6.95
N ALA A 24 4.36 11.63 6.85
CA ALA A 24 5.17 12.41 7.81
C ALA A 24 4.71 13.87 7.88
N ASN A 25 4.38 14.49 6.74
CA ASN A 25 3.85 15.84 6.70
C ASN A 25 2.46 15.94 7.37
N ALA A 26 1.59 14.93 7.20
CA ALA A 26 0.31 14.89 7.91
C ALA A 26 0.49 14.83 9.43
N LEU A 27 1.42 14.01 9.92
CA LEU A 27 1.75 13.91 11.35
C LEU A 27 2.32 15.25 11.88
N TYR A 28 3.22 15.88 11.14
CA TYR A 28 3.76 17.19 11.51
C TYR A 28 2.67 18.26 11.61
N LEU A 29 1.75 18.32 10.65
CA LEU A 29 0.64 19.28 10.71
C LEU A 29 -0.31 18.97 11.87
N ALA A 30 -0.57 17.69 12.13
CA ALA A 30 -1.42 17.26 13.23
C ALA A 30 -0.81 17.58 14.60
N SER A 31 0.52 17.57 14.75
CA SER A 31 1.18 17.95 16.01
C SER A 31 0.97 19.42 16.41
N ASN A 32 0.67 20.27 15.44
CA ASN A 32 0.34 21.69 15.68
C ASN A 32 -1.18 21.93 15.80
N TYR A 33 -2.00 20.89 15.71
CA TYR A 33 -3.45 21.02 15.82
C TYR A 33 -3.87 20.92 17.28
N THR A 34 -4.49 21.97 17.81
CA THR A 34 -4.75 22.16 19.24
C THR A 34 -5.96 21.39 19.79
N LYS A 35 -6.71 20.70 18.92
CA LYS A 35 -7.92 19.94 19.30
C LYS A 35 -7.67 18.45 19.17
N THR A 36 -8.26 17.65 20.04
CA THR A 36 -8.30 16.19 19.87
C THR A 36 -9.21 15.85 18.68
N ASP A 37 -8.67 15.13 17.68
CA ASP A 37 -9.42 14.75 16.49
C ASP A 37 -8.80 13.51 15.82
N ILE A 38 -9.53 12.89 14.89
CA ILE A 38 -9.10 11.75 14.09
C ILE A 38 -9.13 12.15 12.62
N PHE A 39 -8.05 11.87 11.90
CA PHE A 39 -7.90 12.17 10.49
C PHE A 39 -7.53 10.92 9.68
N ASN A 40 -8.21 10.72 8.57
CA ASN A 40 -7.78 9.76 7.56
C ASN A 40 -6.64 10.37 6.74
N VAL A 41 -5.57 9.60 6.53
CA VAL A 41 -4.45 9.95 5.67
C VAL A 41 -4.41 8.97 4.51
N GLY A 42 -4.47 9.46 3.29
CA GLY A 42 -4.50 8.66 2.08
C GLY A 42 -4.18 9.48 0.84
N SER A 43 -4.02 8.83 -0.31
CA SER A 43 -3.86 9.56 -1.57
C SER A 43 -5.20 10.07 -2.12
N GLY A 44 -6.30 9.45 -1.73
CA GLY A 44 -7.63 9.66 -2.32
C GLY A 44 -7.73 9.17 -3.77
N LYS A 45 -6.80 8.31 -4.23
CA LYS A 45 -6.74 7.79 -5.60
C LYS A 45 -6.26 6.34 -5.63
N PRO A 46 -7.09 5.36 -5.22
CA PRO A 46 -6.70 3.96 -5.14
C PRO A 46 -6.17 3.42 -6.47
N LYS A 47 -5.13 2.60 -6.41
CA LYS A 47 -4.50 1.93 -7.56
C LYS A 47 -4.54 0.42 -7.38
N SER A 48 -4.67 -0.32 -8.49
CA SER A 48 -4.67 -1.79 -8.46
C SER A 48 -3.26 -2.35 -8.22
N ILE A 49 -3.22 -3.55 -7.65
CA ILE A 49 -1.95 -4.29 -7.48
C ILE A 49 -1.33 -4.60 -8.84
N ASN A 50 -2.15 -4.96 -9.85
CA ASN A 50 -1.66 -5.16 -11.21
C ASN A 50 -0.98 -3.91 -11.78
N TYR A 51 -1.50 -2.70 -11.47
CA TYR A 51 -0.86 -1.47 -11.90
C TYR A 51 0.47 -1.22 -11.19
N LEU A 52 0.56 -1.52 -9.88
CA LEU A 52 1.83 -1.47 -9.15
C LEU A 52 2.87 -2.38 -9.81
N VAL A 53 2.53 -3.65 -10.04
CA VAL A 53 3.47 -4.62 -10.63
C VAL A 53 3.87 -4.25 -12.05
N LYS A 54 2.96 -3.64 -12.83
CA LYS A 54 3.30 -3.07 -14.14
C LYS A 54 4.40 -2.01 -14.04
N LEU A 55 4.35 -1.14 -13.02
CA LEU A 55 5.38 -0.11 -12.81
C LEU A 55 6.72 -0.69 -12.31
N LEU A 56 6.68 -1.82 -11.61
CA LEU A 56 7.87 -2.49 -11.10
C LEU A 56 8.61 -3.32 -12.16
N VAL A 57 7.99 -3.58 -13.30
CA VAL A 57 8.53 -4.32 -14.45
C VAL A 57 9.06 -5.71 -14.04
N GLY A 58 8.21 -6.72 -14.00
CA GLY A 58 8.62 -8.09 -13.66
C GLY A 58 7.53 -9.11 -13.91
N ASP A 59 7.91 -10.38 -13.88
CA ASP A 59 7.01 -11.51 -14.00
C ASP A 59 6.05 -11.59 -12.80
N LYS A 60 4.95 -12.31 -12.98
CA LYS A 60 3.88 -12.43 -11.98
C LYS A 60 3.54 -13.89 -11.74
N VAL A 61 3.25 -14.21 -10.49
CA VAL A 61 2.62 -15.46 -10.08
C VAL A 61 1.41 -15.12 -9.21
N TYR A 62 0.28 -15.75 -9.50
CA TYR A 62 -0.96 -15.52 -8.74
C TYR A 62 -1.16 -16.64 -7.73
N ILE A 63 -1.61 -16.27 -6.54
CA ILE A 63 -2.01 -17.20 -5.48
C ILE A 63 -3.47 -16.95 -5.10
N PRO A 64 -4.15 -17.89 -4.44
CA PRO A 64 -5.57 -17.75 -4.08
C PRO A 64 -5.89 -16.44 -3.35
N LYS A 65 -7.06 -15.86 -3.65
CA LYS A 65 -7.61 -14.72 -2.92
C LYS A 65 -7.86 -15.12 -1.46
N ARG A 66 -7.55 -14.23 -0.53
CA ARG A 66 -7.81 -14.46 0.90
C ARG A 66 -9.27 -14.10 1.21
N PRO A 67 -9.98 -14.94 1.99
CA PRO A 67 -11.30 -14.61 2.49
C PRO A 67 -11.28 -13.29 3.29
N GLY A 68 -12.36 -12.51 3.20
CA GLY A 68 -12.49 -11.27 3.97
C GLY A 68 -11.55 -10.12 3.56
N GLU A 69 -10.67 -10.31 2.56
CA GLU A 69 -9.82 -9.21 2.09
C GLU A 69 -10.63 -8.21 1.24
N PRO A 70 -10.64 -6.90 1.59
CA PRO A 70 -11.43 -5.92 0.87
C PRO A 70 -10.92 -5.70 -0.56
N ASP A 71 -11.85 -5.57 -1.51
CA ASP A 71 -11.49 -5.32 -2.91
C ASP A 71 -10.93 -3.90 -3.12
N VAL A 72 -11.37 -2.94 -2.30
CA VAL A 72 -10.89 -1.55 -2.37
C VAL A 72 -10.68 -1.00 -0.97
N THR A 73 -9.52 -0.40 -0.72
CA THR A 73 -9.31 0.51 0.40
C THR A 73 -9.20 1.93 -0.15
N TYR A 74 -9.94 2.86 0.46
CA TYR A 74 -10.03 4.24 0.00
C TYR A 74 -10.22 5.18 1.19
N ALA A 75 -9.34 6.14 1.35
CA ALA A 75 -9.43 7.13 2.41
C ALA A 75 -10.22 8.37 1.94
N ASP A 76 -11.27 8.72 2.66
CA ASP A 76 -11.85 10.05 2.56
C ASP A 76 -10.93 11.06 3.28
N ILE A 77 -10.25 11.88 2.50
CA ILE A 77 -9.30 12.88 2.99
C ILE A 77 -9.91 14.30 3.07
N THR A 78 -11.22 14.43 2.92
CA THR A 78 -11.91 15.73 2.95
C THR A 78 -11.68 16.47 4.26
N LYS A 79 -11.76 15.75 5.39
CA LYS A 79 -11.60 16.34 6.71
C LYS A 79 -10.18 16.89 6.94
N ILE A 80 -9.14 16.10 6.62
CA ILE A 80 -7.75 16.53 6.83
C ILE A 80 -7.40 17.70 5.90
N LYS A 81 -7.87 17.71 4.67
CA LYS A 81 -7.73 18.83 3.76
C LYS A 81 -8.30 20.12 4.35
N ARG A 82 -9.52 20.06 4.87
CA ARG A 82 -10.22 21.24 5.40
C ARG A 82 -9.60 21.75 6.72
N LYS A 83 -9.21 20.83 7.61
CA LYS A 83 -8.78 21.17 8.98
C LYS A 83 -7.29 21.47 9.10
N LEU A 84 -6.47 20.75 8.36
CA LEU A 84 -5.00 20.86 8.41
C LEU A 84 -4.40 21.46 7.12
N SER A 85 -5.21 21.81 6.12
CA SER A 85 -4.75 22.23 4.79
C SER A 85 -3.76 21.24 4.16
N TRP A 86 -3.87 19.95 4.56
CA TRP A 86 -3.00 18.90 4.08
C TRP A 86 -3.56 18.26 2.81
N GLN A 87 -2.67 17.94 1.90
CA GLN A 87 -2.98 17.08 0.74
C GLN A 87 -1.73 16.31 0.31
N PRO A 88 -1.89 15.10 -0.28
CA PRO A 88 -0.77 14.35 -0.80
C PRO A 88 -0.11 15.09 -1.96
N LYS A 89 1.22 15.16 -1.95
CA LYS A 89 2.03 15.87 -2.95
C LYS A 89 2.72 14.91 -3.92
N ILE A 90 2.93 13.67 -3.51
CA ILE A 90 3.66 12.68 -4.30
C ILE A 90 2.65 11.77 -5.02
N SER A 91 2.68 11.76 -6.35
CA SER A 91 1.86 10.83 -7.12
C SER A 91 2.32 9.38 -6.89
N PHE A 92 1.41 8.43 -7.14
CA PHE A 92 1.72 7.00 -7.00
C PHE A 92 2.94 6.60 -7.84
N GLU A 93 2.97 7.02 -9.09
CA GLU A 93 4.05 6.72 -10.03
C GLU A 93 5.39 7.34 -9.58
N ALA A 94 5.36 8.58 -9.10
CA ALA A 94 6.54 9.24 -8.56
C ALA A 94 7.04 8.56 -7.29
N GLY A 95 6.13 8.12 -6.41
CA GLY A 95 6.44 7.36 -5.20
C GLY A 95 7.11 6.03 -5.52
N VAL A 96 6.55 5.24 -6.45
CA VAL A 96 7.15 3.96 -6.90
C VAL A 96 8.54 4.20 -7.48
N LYS A 97 8.72 5.21 -8.33
CA LYS A 97 10.04 5.56 -8.90
C LYS A 97 11.07 5.93 -7.81
N LYS A 98 10.64 6.64 -6.75
CA LYS A 98 11.53 6.98 -5.61
C LYS A 98 11.94 5.71 -4.84
N VAL A 99 11.00 4.80 -4.56
CA VAL A 99 11.30 3.52 -3.88
C VAL A 99 12.26 2.68 -4.71
N LEU A 100 12.07 2.58 -6.03
CA LEU A 100 12.98 1.86 -6.92
C LEU A 100 14.40 2.43 -6.92
N LYS A 101 14.58 3.74 -6.80
CA LYS A 101 15.91 4.36 -6.68
C LYS A 101 16.63 3.99 -5.39
N SER A 102 15.89 3.67 -4.32
CA SER A 102 16.44 3.26 -3.03
C SER A 102 16.38 1.75 -2.80
N ILE A 103 16.12 0.95 -3.84
CA ILE A 103 15.90 -0.50 -3.71
C ILE A 103 17.10 -1.24 -3.09
N ASN A 104 18.31 -0.74 -3.31
CA ASN A 104 19.52 -1.34 -2.73
C ASN A 104 19.53 -1.31 -1.19
N ASN A 105 18.80 -0.37 -0.56
CA ASN A 105 18.66 -0.31 0.90
C ASN A 105 17.82 -1.48 1.44
N TRP A 106 17.16 -2.25 0.57
CA TRP A 106 16.28 -3.37 0.90
C TRP A 106 16.89 -4.72 0.50
N HIS A 107 18.22 -4.75 0.25
CA HIS A 107 18.91 -5.96 -0.20
C HIS A 107 18.70 -7.14 0.75
N ASP A 108 18.71 -6.90 2.05
CA ASP A 108 18.59 -7.93 3.09
C ASP A 108 17.14 -8.12 3.57
N ALA A 109 16.18 -7.50 2.91
CA ALA A 109 14.76 -7.67 3.25
C ALA A 109 14.32 -9.13 3.02
N PRO A 110 13.51 -9.73 3.92
CA PRO A 110 13.05 -11.11 3.78
C PRO A 110 12.16 -11.27 2.54
N LEU A 111 12.44 -12.30 1.75
CA LEU A 111 11.63 -12.64 0.58
C LEU A 111 10.39 -13.44 0.99
N TRP A 112 9.23 -12.97 0.56
CA TRP A 112 7.96 -13.68 0.66
C TRP A 112 7.74 -14.53 -0.59
N THR A 113 7.89 -15.85 -0.44
CA THR A 113 7.56 -16.81 -1.50
C THR A 113 6.11 -17.29 -1.35
N PRO A 114 5.48 -17.89 -2.39
CA PRO A 114 4.16 -18.48 -2.28
C PRO A 114 4.02 -19.45 -1.09
N GLU A 115 5.03 -20.29 -0.84
CA GLU A 115 5.05 -21.25 0.27
C GLU A 115 5.05 -20.55 1.62
N LYS A 116 5.88 -19.50 1.80
CA LYS A 116 5.93 -18.70 3.03
C LYS A 116 4.63 -17.97 3.28
N ILE A 117 4.01 -17.41 2.22
CA ILE A 117 2.72 -16.75 2.30
C ILE A 117 1.64 -17.75 2.71
N ASN A 118 1.56 -18.91 2.06
CA ASN A 118 0.59 -19.96 2.39
C ASN A 118 0.72 -20.42 3.85
N LYS A 119 1.95 -20.63 4.34
CA LYS A 119 2.19 -20.99 5.73
C LYS A 119 1.71 -19.88 6.69
N ALA A 120 2.06 -18.64 6.41
CA ALA A 120 1.71 -17.49 7.28
C ALA A 120 0.20 -17.17 7.29
N THR A 121 -0.53 -17.52 6.21
CA THR A 121 -1.96 -17.23 6.07
C THR A 121 -2.86 -18.46 6.29
N LYS A 122 -2.30 -19.59 6.74
CA LYS A 122 -3.04 -20.85 6.94
C LYS A 122 -4.28 -20.66 7.84
N ASP A 123 -4.12 -19.96 8.95
CA ASP A 123 -5.21 -19.74 9.90
C ASP A 123 -6.27 -18.77 9.34
N TRP A 124 -5.86 -17.86 8.47
CA TRP A 124 -6.81 -16.97 7.80
C TRP A 124 -7.82 -17.77 6.98
N PHE A 125 -7.36 -18.70 6.14
CA PHE A 125 -8.24 -19.58 5.38
C PHE A 125 -9.06 -20.53 6.25
N LYS A 126 -8.53 -20.94 7.41
CA LYS A 126 -9.23 -21.84 8.32
C LYS A 126 -10.41 -21.19 9.05
N TYR A 127 -10.32 -19.90 9.38
CA TYR A 127 -11.27 -19.23 10.27
C TYR A 127 -12.13 -18.15 9.62
N LEU A 128 -11.83 -17.76 8.37
CA LEU A 128 -12.56 -16.71 7.64
C LEU A 128 -13.22 -17.18 6.34
N ASP A 129 -13.19 -18.50 6.06
CA ASP A 129 -13.95 -19.10 4.95
C ASP A 129 -15.42 -19.20 5.29
#